data_46acbcbf4f187f716720b6ef3ed43839
#
_entry.id   46acbcbf4f187f716720b6ef3ed43839
#
_cell.length_a   1.000
_cell.length_b   1.000
_cell.length_c   1.000
_cell.angle_alpha   90.00
_cell.angle_beta   90.00
_cell.angle_gamma   90.00
#
_symmetry.space_group_name_H-M   'P 1'
#
loop_
_entity.id
_entity.type
_entity.pdbx_description
1 polymer ?
#
loop_
_entity_poly.entity_id
_entity_poly.type
_entity_poly.pdbx_seq_one_letter_code
_entity_poly.pdbx_strand_id
1 'polypeptide(L)'
;NYPILGHFPDQFQLTLKGMYAQKGWSRESVYRFVTEVYRACRPDVVVTQDVNGEYGHGAHRAAADAAQAAVALAADASYQKKMAHSEPWQIKKLYIHLYEQNPVKMDWRKPLAAFEGQTAFDVACRAFACHISQQKTDYHVEDFGPYDNSRFGLAFSAVGEDARKDDFFEHVE
;
A
#
# COMPACT_ATOMS: atom_id res chain seq x y z
N ASN A 1 -3.64 -0.68 16.08
CA ASN A 1 -4.10 -0.05 14.83
C ASN A 1 -5.39 -0.73 14.38
N TYR A 2 -6.34 0.05 13.86
CA TYR A 2 -7.61 -0.45 13.34
C TYR A 2 -7.64 -0.26 11.83
N PRO A 3 -8.22 -1.19 11.05
CA PRO A 3 -8.37 -1.03 9.62
C PRO A 3 -9.35 0.12 9.31
N ILE A 4 -9.05 0.89 8.25
CA ILE A 4 -9.95 1.89 7.71
C ILE A 4 -10.57 1.31 6.44
N LEU A 5 -11.89 1.10 6.45
CA LEU A 5 -12.62 0.45 5.37
C LEU A 5 -13.26 1.48 4.43
N GLY A 6 -12.97 1.38 3.14
CA GLY A 6 -13.49 2.27 2.11
C GLY A 6 -14.91 1.97 1.64
N HIS A 7 -15.53 0.90 2.14
CA HIS A 7 -16.85 0.43 1.74
C HIS A 7 -17.04 0.22 0.22
N PHE A 8 -15.94 -0.06 -0.49
CA PHE A 8 -15.98 -0.41 -1.90
C PHE A 8 -16.50 -1.85 -2.05
N PRO A 9 -17.49 -2.11 -2.93
CA PRO A 9 -17.99 -3.46 -3.13
C PRO A 9 -16.89 -4.40 -3.64
N ASP A 10 -16.88 -5.65 -3.17
CA ASP A 10 -15.99 -6.66 -3.75
C ASP A 10 -16.39 -6.95 -5.20
N GLN A 11 -15.43 -6.82 -6.11
CA GLN A 11 -15.62 -6.96 -7.55
C GLN A 11 -14.40 -7.64 -8.18
N PHE A 12 -14.64 -8.64 -9.01
CA PHE A 12 -13.58 -9.30 -9.75
C PHE A 12 -13.37 -8.64 -11.12
N GLN A 13 -12.24 -8.00 -11.32
CA GLN A 13 -11.78 -7.41 -12.57
C GLN A 13 -10.26 -7.60 -12.69
N LEU A 14 -9.78 -7.74 -13.91
CA LEU A 14 -8.35 -7.92 -14.19
C LEU A 14 -7.65 -6.64 -14.68
N THR A 15 -8.40 -5.60 -14.98
CA THR A 15 -7.86 -4.34 -15.48
C THR A 15 -8.28 -3.15 -14.64
N LEU A 16 -7.42 -2.15 -14.55
CA LEU A 16 -7.74 -0.88 -13.88
C LEU A 16 -8.98 -0.20 -14.49
N LYS A 17 -9.07 -0.18 -15.83
CA LYS A 17 -10.23 0.38 -16.54
C LYS A 17 -11.51 -0.38 -16.19
N GLY A 18 -11.46 -1.71 -16.19
CA GLY A 18 -12.59 -2.56 -15.82
C GLY A 18 -13.02 -2.34 -14.37
N MET A 19 -12.04 -2.17 -13.46
CA MET A 19 -12.31 -1.89 -12.04
C MET A 19 -13.03 -0.57 -11.85
N TYR A 20 -12.53 0.52 -12.44
CA TYR A 20 -13.16 1.84 -12.33
C TYR A 20 -14.50 1.99 -13.08
N ALA A 21 -14.84 1.04 -13.94
CA ALA A 21 -16.16 0.97 -14.56
C ALA A 21 -17.24 0.29 -13.68
N GLN A 22 -16.83 -0.34 -12.56
CA GLN A 22 -17.77 -1.01 -11.67
C GLN A 22 -18.53 -0.01 -10.79
N LYS A 23 -19.78 -0.33 -10.48
CA LYS A 23 -20.60 0.48 -9.57
C LYS A 23 -19.90 0.62 -8.20
N GLY A 24 -19.72 1.85 -7.76
CA GLY A 24 -19.05 2.19 -6.50
C GLY A 24 -17.52 2.35 -6.60
N TRP A 25 -16.94 2.08 -7.77
CA TRP A 25 -15.47 2.13 -7.98
C TRP A 25 -15.03 3.26 -8.92
N SER A 26 -15.67 4.41 -8.94
CA SER A 26 -15.14 5.50 -9.77
C SER A 26 -13.74 5.92 -9.32
N ARG A 27 -12.87 6.28 -10.28
CA ARG A 27 -11.54 6.79 -9.98
C ARG A 27 -11.59 7.95 -8.97
N GLU A 28 -12.50 8.87 -9.17
CA GLU A 28 -12.68 10.01 -8.28
C GLU A 28 -13.02 9.60 -6.84
N SER A 29 -13.92 8.64 -6.65
CA SER A 29 -14.31 8.18 -5.31
C SER A 29 -13.16 7.48 -4.58
N VAL A 30 -12.38 6.67 -5.30
CA VAL A 30 -11.23 5.95 -4.72
C VAL A 30 -10.10 6.93 -4.38
N TYR A 31 -9.77 7.84 -5.29
CA TYR A 31 -8.75 8.88 -5.05
C TYR A 31 -9.12 9.77 -3.87
N ARG A 32 -10.37 10.22 -3.81
CA ARG A 32 -10.87 11.01 -2.69
C ARG A 32 -10.71 10.26 -1.37
N PHE A 33 -11.17 9.02 -1.31
CA PHE A 33 -11.09 8.22 -0.09
C PHE A 33 -9.63 8.06 0.40
N VAL A 34 -8.72 7.67 -0.48
CA VAL A 34 -7.31 7.49 -0.10
C VAL A 34 -6.67 8.82 0.32
N THR A 35 -6.99 9.91 -0.37
CA THR A 35 -6.52 11.26 0.01
C THR A 35 -7.02 11.68 1.39
N GLU A 36 -8.30 11.42 1.69
CA GLU A 36 -8.88 11.68 3.02
C GLU A 36 -8.16 10.88 4.11
N VAL A 37 -7.90 9.60 3.85
CA VAL A 37 -7.14 8.74 4.79
C VAL A 37 -5.74 9.29 5.01
N TYR A 38 -5.03 9.70 3.95
CA TYR A 38 -3.68 10.27 4.09
C TYR A 38 -3.67 11.55 4.93
N ARG A 39 -4.62 12.46 4.72
CA ARG A 39 -4.75 13.68 5.50
C ARG A 39 -5.16 13.43 6.96
N ALA A 40 -6.03 12.45 7.19
CA ALA A 40 -6.49 12.10 8.53
C ALA A 40 -5.41 11.37 9.34
N CYS A 41 -4.71 10.41 8.74
CA CYS A 41 -3.71 9.59 9.41
C CYS A 41 -2.32 10.21 9.43
N ARG A 42 -2.04 11.13 8.50
CA ARG A 42 -0.75 11.81 8.34
C ARG A 42 0.45 10.87 8.30
N PRO A 43 0.45 9.84 7.43
CA PRO A 43 1.56 8.91 7.36
C PRO A 43 2.80 9.58 6.75
N ASP A 44 3.97 9.34 7.33
CA ASP A 44 5.23 9.73 6.70
C ASP A 44 5.61 8.78 5.58
N VAL A 45 5.37 7.49 5.79
CA VAL A 45 5.69 6.41 4.85
C VAL A 45 4.42 5.65 4.48
N VAL A 46 4.23 5.44 3.19
CA VAL A 46 3.16 4.61 2.63
C VAL A 46 3.76 3.43 1.88
N VAL A 47 3.17 2.26 2.06
CA VAL A 47 3.47 1.05 1.29
C VAL A 47 2.19 0.60 0.60
N THR A 48 2.26 0.29 -0.69
CA THR A 48 1.10 -0.13 -1.47
C THR A 48 1.39 -1.33 -2.36
N GLN A 49 0.37 -1.80 -3.03
CA GLN A 49 0.32 -2.97 -3.90
C GLN A 49 1.13 -2.77 -5.19
N ASP A 50 1.43 -3.88 -5.90
CA ASP A 50 2.00 -3.83 -7.25
C ASP A 50 1.07 -3.07 -8.21
N VAL A 51 1.66 -2.22 -9.06
CA VAL A 51 0.94 -1.48 -10.12
C VAL A 51 0.28 -2.42 -11.14
N ASN A 52 0.83 -3.62 -11.31
CA ASN A 52 0.23 -4.68 -12.13
C ASN A 52 -0.86 -5.46 -11.40
N GLY A 53 -1.05 -5.18 -10.13
CA GLY A 53 -1.98 -5.85 -9.23
C GLY A 53 -1.44 -7.19 -8.75
N GLU A 54 -1.55 -7.44 -7.45
CA GLU A 54 -1.23 -8.76 -6.90
C GLU A 54 -2.07 -9.81 -7.64
N TYR A 55 -1.42 -10.81 -8.18
CA TYR A 55 -2.05 -11.86 -9.03
C TYR A 55 -2.85 -11.30 -10.23
N GLY A 56 -2.54 -10.07 -10.68
CA GLY A 56 -3.24 -9.39 -11.78
C GLY A 56 -4.62 -8.82 -11.41
N HIS A 57 -5.02 -8.83 -10.15
CA HIS A 57 -6.35 -8.41 -9.72
C HIS A 57 -6.56 -6.89 -9.81
N GLY A 58 -7.69 -6.46 -10.37
CA GLY A 58 -7.97 -5.04 -10.65
C GLY A 58 -8.13 -4.15 -9.42
N ALA A 59 -8.64 -4.68 -8.30
CA ALA A 59 -8.73 -3.91 -7.06
C ALA A 59 -7.35 -3.56 -6.50
N HIS A 60 -6.36 -4.46 -6.59
CA HIS A 60 -4.98 -4.18 -6.21
C HIS A 60 -4.35 -3.12 -7.12
N ARG A 61 -4.64 -3.16 -8.43
CA ARG A 61 -4.24 -2.10 -9.38
C ARG A 61 -4.85 -0.75 -9.01
N ALA A 62 -6.13 -0.73 -8.64
CA ALA A 62 -6.80 0.49 -8.22
C ALA A 62 -6.25 1.04 -6.89
N ALA A 63 -5.85 0.17 -5.97
CA ALA A 63 -5.19 0.56 -4.73
C ALA A 63 -3.83 1.22 -5.01
N ALA A 64 -2.99 0.62 -5.87
CA ALA A 64 -1.71 1.19 -6.26
C ALA A 64 -1.85 2.52 -7.02
N ASP A 65 -2.81 2.61 -7.96
CA ASP A 65 -3.09 3.83 -8.73
C ASP A 65 -3.55 4.97 -7.81
N ALA A 66 -4.48 4.68 -6.89
CA ALA A 66 -4.98 5.67 -5.93
C ALA A 66 -3.92 6.10 -4.91
N ALA A 67 -3.10 5.17 -4.42
CA ALA A 67 -2.01 5.48 -3.49
C ALA A 67 -1.01 6.47 -4.11
N GLN A 68 -0.63 6.26 -5.36
CA GLN A 68 0.27 7.16 -6.09
C GLN A 68 -0.36 8.54 -6.31
N ALA A 69 -1.61 8.58 -6.80
CA ALA A 69 -2.31 9.84 -7.04
C ALA A 69 -2.53 10.64 -5.74
N ALA A 70 -2.85 9.96 -4.66
CA ALA A 70 -3.14 10.58 -3.37
C ALA A 70 -1.91 11.25 -2.72
N VAL A 71 -0.68 10.89 -3.08
CA VAL A 71 0.54 11.59 -2.61
C VAL A 71 0.49 13.07 -2.96
N ALA A 72 0.23 13.40 -4.23
CA ALA A 72 0.12 14.78 -4.67
C ALA A 72 -1.17 15.46 -4.20
N LEU A 73 -2.30 14.73 -4.25
CA LEU A 73 -3.61 15.27 -3.85
C LEU A 73 -3.68 15.58 -2.35
N ALA A 74 -3.03 14.80 -1.50
CA ALA A 74 -2.99 15.05 -0.07
C ALA A 74 -2.22 16.32 0.29
N ALA A 75 -1.16 16.63 -0.44
CA ALA A 75 -0.35 17.84 -0.26
C ALA A 75 -1.00 19.10 -0.87
N ASP A 76 -1.91 18.95 -1.84
CA ASP A 76 -2.54 20.08 -2.52
C ASP A 76 -3.65 20.73 -1.69
N ALA A 77 -3.39 21.90 -1.12
CA ALA A 77 -4.37 22.67 -0.36
C ALA A 77 -5.62 23.08 -1.17
N SER A 78 -5.55 23.05 -2.51
CA SER A 78 -6.68 23.37 -3.38
C SER A 78 -7.61 22.18 -3.63
N TYR A 79 -7.09 20.96 -3.47
CA TYR A 79 -7.86 19.74 -3.69
C TYR A 79 -8.95 19.58 -2.64
N GLN A 80 -10.19 19.56 -3.11
CA GLN A 80 -11.40 19.38 -2.30
C GLN A 80 -11.44 20.23 -1.01
N LYS A 81 -11.41 21.56 -1.16
CA LYS A 81 -11.56 22.53 -0.06
C LYS A 81 -12.76 22.30 0.86
N LYS A 82 -13.72 21.47 0.45
CA LYS A 82 -14.91 21.10 1.22
C LYS A 82 -14.78 19.80 2.02
N MET A 83 -13.61 19.17 2.01
CA MET A 83 -13.36 18.05 2.89
C MET A 83 -13.27 18.60 4.32
N ALA A 84 -14.33 18.38 5.08
CA ALA A 84 -14.39 18.83 6.46
C ALA A 84 -13.18 18.28 7.25
N HIS A 85 -12.36 19.18 7.78
CA HIS A 85 -11.35 18.91 8.80
C HIS A 85 -10.04 18.23 8.40
N SER A 86 -9.63 18.22 7.13
CA SER A 86 -8.32 17.66 6.79
C SER A 86 -7.40 18.69 6.15
N GLU A 87 -6.45 19.18 6.96
CA GLU A 87 -5.35 20.01 6.48
C GLU A 87 -4.48 19.20 5.50
N PRO A 88 -3.85 19.86 4.51
CA PRO A 88 -2.92 19.20 3.60
C PRO A 88 -1.84 18.45 4.35
N TRP A 89 -1.42 17.31 3.81
CA TRP A 89 -0.36 16.51 4.37
C TRP A 89 0.63 16.05 3.31
N GLN A 90 1.92 16.32 3.51
CA GLN A 90 2.98 15.84 2.64
C GLN A 90 3.50 14.49 3.12
N ILE A 91 3.19 13.44 2.35
CA ILE A 91 3.80 12.11 2.53
C ILE A 91 5.28 12.23 2.18
N LYS A 92 6.15 11.67 3.01
CA LYS A 92 7.60 11.71 2.78
C LYS A 92 8.05 10.66 1.79
N LYS A 93 7.49 9.44 1.87
CA LYS A 93 7.87 8.32 0.99
C LYS A 93 6.69 7.45 0.59
N LEU A 94 6.71 6.96 -0.65
CA LEU A 94 5.81 5.92 -1.16
C LEU A 94 6.61 4.76 -1.71
N TYR A 95 6.40 3.57 -1.17
CA TYR A 95 6.93 2.31 -1.69
C TYR A 95 5.83 1.48 -2.34
N ILE A 96 6.18 0.84 -3.44
CA ILE A 96 5.27 -0.03 -4.19
C ILE A 96 5.87 -1.44 -4.23
N HIS A 97 5.05 -2.45 -3.95
CA HIS A 97 5.43 -3.85 -4.04
C HIS A 97 5.86 -4.20 -5.47
N LEU A 98 6.95 -4.95 -5.61
CA LEU A 98 7.56 -5.37 -6.88
C LEU A 98 7.93 -4.23 -7.85
N TYR A 99 8.03 -3.00 -7.38
CA TYR A 99 8.43 -1.87 -8.21
C TYR A 99 9.94 -1.90 -8.48
N GLU A 100 10.33 -1.79 -9.75
CA GLU A 100 11.72 -2.02 -10.16
C GLU A 100 12.66 -0.84 -9.91
N GLN A 101 12.11 0.37 -9.75
CA GLN A 101 12.91 1.56 -9.53
C GLN A 101 13.28 1.69 -8.05
N ASN A 102 14.54 2.10 -7.79
CA ASN A 102 15.07 2.28 -6.43
C ASN A 102 14.69 1.11 -5.50
N PRO A 103 15.13 -0.12 -5.82
CA PRO A 103 14.66 -1.31 -5.14
C PRO A 103 15.14 -1.38 -3.69
N VAL A 104 14.22 -1.82 -2.84
CA VAL A 104 14.44 -2.10 -1.41
C VAL A 104 14.00 -3.54 -1.16
N LYS A 105 14.79 -4.29 -0.40
CA LYS A 105 14.45 -5.65 0.01
C LYS A 105 14.45 -5.77 1.52
N MET A 106 13.28 -6.03 2.09
CA MET A 106 13.12 -6.16 3.53
C MET A 106 13.48 -7.55 4.01
N ASP A 107 14.20 -7.65 5.10
CA ASP A 107 14.47 -8.94 5.75
C ASP A 107 13.29 -9.32 6.66
N TRP A 108 12.39 -10.12 6.13
CA TRP A 108 11.20 -10.62 6.85
C TRP A 108 11.52 -11.63 7.95
N ARG A 109 12.71 -12.22 7.91
CA ARG A 109 13.13 -13.28 8.85
C ARG A 109 13.98 -12.76 9.98
N LYS A 110 14.24 -11.46 10.01
CA LYS A 110 14.92 -10.80 11.12
C LYS A 110 14.00 -10.79 12.36
N PRO A 111 14.47 -11.31 13.51
CA PRO A 111 13.71 -11.24 14.75
C PRO A 111 13.43 -9.80 15.17
N LEU A 112 12.18 -9.51 15.55
CA LEU A 112 11.72 -8.19 15.97
C LEU A 112 11.51 -8.17 17.48
N ALA A 113 12.23 -7.31 18.19
CA ALA A 113 12.12 -7.17 19.64
C ALA A 113 10.70 -6.78 20.08
N ALA A 114 10.01 -5.92 19.30
CA ALA A 114 8.62 -5.52 19.55
C ALA A 114 7.60 -6.67 19.45
N PHE A 115 7.99 -7.80 18.89
CA PHE A 115 7.17 -9.01 18.75
C PHE A 115 7.78 -10.21 19.46
N GLU A 116 8.49 -9.99 20.56
CA GLU A 116 9.07 -11.05 21.40
C GLU A 116 10.00 -11.98 20.63
N GLY A 117 10.72 -11.45 19.65
CA GLY A 117 11.67 -12.21 18.82
C GLY A 117 11.02 -12.94 17.64
N GLN A 118 9.71 -12.84 17.44
CA GLN A 118 9.08 -13.35 16.23
C GLN A 118 9.49 -12.51 15.01
N THR A 119 9.50 -13.12 13.84
CA THR A 119 9.80 -12.45 12.59
C THR A 119 8.52 -11.85 11.96
N ALA A 120 8.70 -10.89 11.03
CA ALA A 120 7.57 -10.38 10.26
C ALA A 120 6.89 -11.51 9.46
N PHE A 121 7.66 -12.49 8.98
CA PHE A 121 7.14 -13.67 8.28
C PHE A 121 6.23 -14.52 9.19
N ASP A 122 6.62 -14.78 10.44
CA ASP A 122 5.78 -15.53 11.39
C ASP A 122 4.46 -14.81 11.65
N VAL A 123 4.51 -13.47 11.82
CA VAL A 123 3.30 -12.66 12.02
C VAL A 123 2.41 -12.68 10.79
N ALA A 124 2.97 -12.56 9.58
CA ALA A 124 2.23 -12.63 8.33
C ALA A 124 1.54 -13.99 8.13
N CYS A 125 2.22 -15.09 8.41
CA CYS A 125 1.63 -16.43 8.35
C CYS A 125 0.42 -16.58 9.29
N ARG A 126 0.53 -16.05 10.52
CA ARG A 126 -0.61 -16.05 11.46
C ARG A 126 -1.76 -15.16 11.00
N ALA A 127 -1.45 -14.00 10.44
CA ALA A 127 -2.46 -13.09 9.88
C ALA A 127 -3.17 -13.76 8.69
N PHE A 128 -2.41 -14.40 7.79
CA PHE A 128 -2.98 -15.14 6.67
C PHE A 128 -3.87 -16.30 7.13
N ALA A 129 -3.53 -16.99 8.21
CA ALA A 129 -4.37 -18.05 8.77
C ALA A 129 -5.78 -17.54 9.21
N CYS A 130 -5.94 -16.24 9.45
CA CYS A 130 -7.25 -15.63 9.71
C CYS A 130 -8.07 -15.36 8.44
N HIS A 131 -7.49 -15.51 7.26
CA HIS A 131 -8.15 -15.31 5.97
C HIS A 131 -8.89 -16.59 5.53
N ILE A 132 -10.01 -16.87 6.17
CA ILE A 132 -10.72 -18.15 6.12
C ILE A 132 -11.06 -18.59 4.69
N SER A 133 -11.45 -17.67 3.82
CA SER A 133 -11.79 -17.97 2.42
C SER A 133 -10.62 -18.48 1.58
N GLN A 134 -9.38 -18.24 2.00
CA GLN A 134 -8.16 -18.61 1.28
C GLN A 134 -7.52 -19.90 1.81
N GLN A 135 -7.97 -20.46 2.93
CA GLN A 135 -7.35 -21.64 3.56
C GLN A 135 -7.51 -22.94 2.77
N LYS A 136 -8.36 -22.96 1.73
CA LYS A 136 -8.58 -24.11 0.86
C LYS A 136 -7.87 -24.01 -0.50
N THR A 137 -7.03 -23.00 -0.66
CA THR A 137 -6.26 -22.75 -1.88
C THR A 137 -4.79 -23.08 -1.63
N ASP A 138 -4.00 -23.16 -2.70
CA ASP A 138 -2.54 -23.32 -2.60
C ASP A 138 -1.83 -21.98 -2.25
N TYR A 139 -2.58 -20.93 -1.95
CA TYR A 139 -2.01 -19.65 -1.55
C TYR A 139 -1.42 -19.72 -0.15
N HIS A 140 -0.22 -19.19 -0.01
CA HIS A 140 0.50 -19.07 1.26
C HIS A 140 1.38 -17.80 1.24
N VAL A 141 1.91 -17.44 2.39
CA VAL A 141 2.85 -16.31 2.48
C VAL A 141 4.19 -16.74 1.88
N GLU A 142 4.68 -15.97 0.90
CA GLU A 142 5.94 -16.25 0.18
C GLU A 142 6.93 -15.09 0.33
N ASP A 143 8.22 -15.42 0.40
CA ASP A 143 9.33 -14.47 0.34
C ASP A 143 10.29 -14.78 -0.83
N PHE A 144 9.77 -15.42 -1.85
CA PHE A 144 10.48 -15.81 -3.09
C PHE A 144 9.52 -15.84 -4.28
N GLY A 145 10.08 -16.05 -5.47
CA GLY A 145 9.30 -16.19 -6.70
C GLY A 145 8.76 -14.86 -7.24
N PRO A 146 7.76 -14.91 -8.15
CA PRO A 146 7.27 -13.72 -8.84
C PRO A 146 6.50 -12.75 -7.93
N TYR A 147 6.02 -13.22 -6.80
CA TYR A 147 5.26 -12.43 -5.81
C TYR A 147 6.00 -12.29 -4.48
N ASP A 148 7.35 -12.26 -4.54
CA ASP A 148 8.21 -12.08 -3.36
C ASP A 148 7.82 -10.85 -2.54
N ASN A 149 7.13 -11.07 -1.42
CA ASN A 149 6.61 -10.03 -0.54
C ASN A 149 7.69 -9.22 0.19
N SER A 150 8.96 -9.57 0.04
CA SER A 150 10.08 -8.80 0.59
C SER A 150 10.56 -7.67 -0.32
N ARG A 151 10.13 -7.62 -1.59
CA ARG A 151 10.62 -6.72 -2.63
C ARG A 151 9.72 -5.51 -2.83
N PHE A 152 10.29 -4.33 -2.70
CA PHE A 152 9.61 -3.06 -2.93
C PHE A 152 10.51 -2.12 -3.73
N GLY A 153 9.94 -1.03 -4.24
CA GLY A 153 10.71 0.06 -4.80
C GLY A 153 10.16 1.41 -4.37
N LEU A 154 11.06 2.38 -4.18
CA LEU A 154 10.73 3.75 -3.83
C LEU A 154 10.18 4.48 -5.05
N ALA A 155 8.87 4.69 -5.10
CA ALA A 155 8.18 5.35 -6.21
C ALA A 155 8.11 6.88 -6.03
N PHE A 156 8.14 7.36 -4.80
CA PHE A 156 8.16 8.79 -4.48
C PHE A 156 8.94 9.03 -3.18
N SER A 157 9.72 10.12 -3.17
CA SER A 157 10.35 10.66 -1.98
C SER A 157 10.39 12.18 -2.00
N ALA A 158 9.96 12.81 -0.90
CA ALA A 158 10.14 14.22 -0.62
C ALA A 158 11.42 14.50 0.20
N VAL A 159 12.14 13.44 0.62
CA VAL A 159 13.30 13.53 1.55
C VAL A 159 14.61 12.97 0.95
N GLY A 160 14.62 12.69 -0.34
CA GLY A 160 15.79 12.14 -1.05
C GLY A 160 15.70 10.64 -1.33
N GLU A 161 16.69 10.13 -2.06
CA GLU A 161 16.79 8.72 -2.41
C GLU A 161 17.34 7.89 -1.25
N ASP A 162 16.96 6.60 -1.20
CA ASP A 162 17.48 5.67 -0.21
C ASP A 162 18.90 5.21 -0.57
N ALA A 163 19.84 5.37 0.32
CA ALA A 163 21.14 4.73 0.28
C ALA A 163 21.07 3.30 0.82
N ARG A 164 20.30 3.09 1.89
CA ARG A 164 20.03 1.76 2.48
C ARG A 164 18.94 1.06 1.68
N LYS A 165 19.08 -0.24 1.53
CA LYS A 165 18.17 -1.07 0.73
C LYS A 165 17.33 -2.05 1.56
N ASP A 166 17.23 -1.79 2.85
CA ASP A 166 16.54 -2.61 3.86
C ASP A 166 15.75 -1.77 4.89
N ASP A 167 15.48 -0.50 4.56
CA ASP A 167 14.83 0.44 5.49
C ASP A 167 13.86 1.37 4.74
N PHE A 168 12.59 1.37 5.15
CA PHE A 168 11.58 2.29 4.62
C PHE A 168 11.64 3.69 5.24
N PHE A 169 12.35 3.86 6.36
CA PHE A 169 12.32 5.09 7.17
C PHE A 169 13.60 5.91 7.07
N GLU A 170 14.53 5.58 6.18
CA GLU A 170 15.72 6.37 5.96
C GLU A 170 15.34 7.83 5.61
N HIS A 171 15.99 8.82 6.25
CA HIS A 171 15.69 10.26 6.14
C HIS A 171 14.26 10.67 6.62
N VAL A 172 13.54 9.80 7.27
CA VAL A 172 12.24 10.12 7.89
C VAL A 172 12.45 10.42 9.38
N GLU A 173 12.56 11.71 9.73
CA GLU A 173 12.65 12.19 11.10
C GLU A 173 11.29 12.69 11.59
#